data_8c595a70bae3598a31e8a9581a39b8f8
#
_entry.id   8c595a70bae3598a31e8a9581a39b8f8
#
_cell.length_a   1.000
_cell.length_b   1.000
_cell.length_c   1.000
_cell.angle_alpha   90.00
_cell.angle_beta   90.00
_cell.angle_gamma   90.00
#
_symmetry.space_group_name_H-M   'P 1'
#
loop_
_entity.id
_entity.type
_entity.pdbx_description
1 polymer ?
#
loop_
_entity_poly.entity_id
_entity_poly.type
_entity_poly.pdbx_seq_one_letter_code
_entity_poly.pdbx_strand_id
1 'polypeptide(L)'
;MTMQYGDLIQFEPIESVIQLLDANRPDEAKKLVTTYVISDDMAERIGKQIIPQLSFDESVDHKGILIVGNYGTGKSHLMSVLSLVAEDATYASMLHHPKVAEAASAIAGKFKVHRIEISSQMSLRDIVTQQLEIFLEKHGVTFSFPPADKVINNKAAFEEMMAAFAEVHPNQGVLLVVDEFLEYLRSRRDHDLVLDLSFLREIGEVSKHLRFRFVAGVQEAIFDSSRFQHVADSLRRVKDRFTQVLLARQDVSFVVAERLLEAGCRVLMPW
;
A
#
# COMPACT_ATOMS: atom_id res chain seq x y z
N MET A 1 -0.23 -0.75 -48.68
CA MET A 1 0.60 -1.51 -47.71
C MET A 1 -0.36 -2.22 -46.79
N THR A 2 -0.30 -3.53 -46.71
CA THR A 2 -1.15 -4.31 -45.80
C THR A 2 -0.48 -4.30 -44.45
N MET A 3 -1.07 -3.60 -43.49
CA MET A 3 -0.60 -3.52 -42.10
C MET A 3 -0.73 -4.93 -41.47
N GLN A 4 0.34 -5.46 -40.93
CA GLN A 4 0.34 -6.75 -40.23
C GLN A 4 0.10 -6.55 -38.73
N TYR A 5 -0.45 -7.55 -38.05
CA TYR A 5 -0.68 -7.46 -36.59
C TYR A 5 0.58 -7.15 -35.80
N GLY A 6 1.75 -7.61 -36.28
CA GLY A 6 3.04 -7.30 -35.65
C GLY A 6 3.45 -5.83 -35.73
N ASP A 7 2.90 -5.08 -36.70
CA ASP A 7 3.17 -3.64 -36.85
C ASP A 7 2.36 -2.78 -35.85
N LEU A 8 1.37 -3.42 -35.18
CA LEU A 8 0.43 -2.81 -34.26
C LEU A 8 0.75 -3.11 -32.78
N ILE A 9 1.62 -4.07 -32.53
CA ILE A 9 1.93 -4.55 -31.19
C ILE A 9 3.34 -4.10 -30.81
N GLN A 10 3.43 -3.24 -29.82
CA GLN A 10 4.69 -2.90 -29.17
C GLN A 10 4.99 -3.99 -28.12
N PHE A 11 5.90 -4.90 -28.45
CA PHE A 11 6.33 -5.94 -27.52
C PHE A 11 7.52 -5.44 -26.71
N GLU A 12 7.25 -4.72 -25.64
CA GLU A 12 8.25 -4.59 -24.59
C GLU A 12 8.19 -5.85 -23.73
N PRO A 13 9.29 -6.60 -23.57
CA PRO A 13 9.33 -7.76 -22.69
C PRO A 13 8.89 -7.32 -21.29
N ILE A 14 7.82 -7.93 -20.78
CA ILE A 14 7.44 -7.75 -19.38
C ILE A 14 8.52 -8.44 -18.57
N GLU A 15 9.58 -7.70 -18.25
CA GLU A 15 10.61 -8.17 -17.36
C GLU A 15 10.01 -8.26 -15.96
N SER A 16 9.93 -9.48 -15.45
CA SER A 16 9.71 -9.86 -14.07
C SER A 16 8.40 -9.40 -13.38
N VAL A 17 7.99 -10.21 -12.43
CA VAL A 17 6.95 -9.87 -11.43
C VAL A 17 7.46 -8.68 -10.63
N ILE A 18 6.72 -7.57 -10.65
CA ILE A 18 7.04 -6.38 -9.85
C ILE A 18 6.83 -6.73 -8.36
N GLN A 19 7.89 -6.57 -7.58
CA GLN A 19 7.88 -6.73 -6.13
C GLN A 19 7.82 -5.35 -5.46
N LEU A 20 7.19 -5.27 -4.29
CA LEU A 20 7.13 -4.03 -3.52
C LEU A 20 8.54 -3.48 -3.21
N LEU A 21 9.49 -4.35 -2.91
CA LEU A 21 10.86 -3.99 -2.56
C LEU A 21 11.68 -3.44 -3.74
N ASP A 22 11.22 -3.60 -4.99
CA ASP A 22 11.86 -2.98 -6.17
C ASP A 22 11.85 -1.45 -6.06
N ALA A 23 10.85 -0.88 -5.39
CA ALA A 23 10.77 0.54 -5.11
C ALA A 23 11.93 1.10 -4.25
N ASN A 24 12.67 0.24 -3.55
CA ASN A 24 13.85 0.65 -2.78
C ASN A 24 15.11 0.83 -3.65
N ARG A 25 15.06 0.45 -4.93
CA ARG A 25 16.16 0.59 -5.88
C ARG A 25 15.94 1.82 -6.76
N PRO A 26 16.85 2.83 -6.72
CA PRO A 26 16.65 4.08 -7.46
C PRO A 26 16.43 3.91 -8.97
N ASP A 27 17.12 2.94 -9.57
CA ASP A 27 17.01 2.66 -11.01
C ASP A 27 15.61 2.12 -11.39
N GLU A 28 15.02 1.29 -10.52
CA GLU A 28 13.68 0.73 -10.73
C GLU A 28 12.57 1.70 -10.32
N ALA A 29 12.79 2.54 -9.31
CA ALA A 29 11.79 3.46 -8.76
C ALA A 29 11.18 4.35 -9.85
N LYS A 30 12.02 4.99 -10.68
CA LYS A 30 11.55 5.82 -11.79
C LYS A 30 10.75 5.02 -12.81
N LYS A 31 11.23 3.83 -13.18
CA LYS A 31 10.58 2.94 -14.13
C LYS A 31 9.19 2.52 -13.61
N LEU A 32 9.09 2.16 -12.31
CA LEU A 32 7.82 1.80 -11.68
C LEU A 32 6.78 2.92 -11.82
N VAL A 33 7.15 4.18 -11.57
CA VAL A 33 6.22 5.31 -11.66
C VAL A 33 5.83 5.61 -13.10
N THR A 34 6.81 5.64 -14.03
CA THR A 34 6.56 6.01 -15.42
C THR A 34 5.88 4.91 -16.24
N THR A 35 5.93 3.66 -15.81
CA THR A 35 5.26 2.54 -16.49
C THR A 35 3.91 2.18 -15.86
N TYR A 36 3.51 2.83 -14.77
CA TYR A 36 2.22 2.55 -14.15
C TYR A 36 1.08 3.17 -14.93
N VAL A 37 0.27 2.33 -15.53
CA VAL A 37 -0.92 2.73 -16.30
C VAL A 37 -2.12 2.83 -15.37
N ILE A 38 -2.84 3.95 -15.42
CA ILE A 38 -3.97 4.28 -14.56
C ILE A 38 -5.21 4.50 -15.42
N SER A 39 -6.26 3.70 -15.24
CA SER A 39 -7.58 3.93 -15.84
C SER A 39 -8.32 5.07 -15.12
N ASP A 40 -9.33 5.68 -15.77
CA ASP A 40 -10.17 6.71 -15.13
C ASP A 40 -10.86 6.19 -13.87
N ASP A 41 -11.34 4.95 -13.86
CA ASP A 41 -11.95 4.30 -12.70
C ASP A 41 -10.94 4.10 -11.56
N MET A 42 -9.71 3.71 -11.89
CA MET A 42 -8.64 3.60 -10.92
C MET A 42 -8.23 4.97 -10.38
N ALA A 43 -8.16 5.98 -11.25
CA ALA A 43 -7.86 7.35 -10.86
C ALA A 43 -8.88 7.88 -9.85
N GLU A 44 -10.16 7.59 -10.06
CA GLU A 44 -11.21 7.97 -9.11
C GLU A 44 -11.05 7.27 -7.76
N ARG A 45 -10.75 5.97 -7.74
CA ARG A 45 -10.49 5.22 -6.50
C ARG A 45 -9.24 5.74 -5.77
N ILE A 46 -8.15 5.99 -6.50
CA ILE A 46 -6.94 6.58 -5.91
C ILE A 46 -7.27 7.95 -5.28
N GLY A 47 -7.90 8.83 -6.05
CA GLY A 47 -8.19 10.21 -5.60
C GLY A 47 -9.19 10.28 -4.44
N LYS A 48 -10.24 9.43 -4.45
CA LYS A 48 -11.33 9.50 -3.46
C LYS A 48 -11.15 8.55 -2.27
N GLN A 49 -10.44 7.45 -2.42
CA GLN A 49 -10.35 6.42 -1.37
C GLN A 49 -8.94 6.26 -0.80
N ILE A 50 -7.87 6.43 -1.60
CA ILE A 50 -6.50 6.22 -1.12
C ILE A 50 -5.89 7.52 -0.62
N ILE A 51 -5.81 8.53 -1.47
CA ILE A 51 -5.10 9.78 -1.15
C ILE A 51 -5.65 10.47 0.11
N PRO A 52 -6.97 10.59 0.33
CA PRO A 52 -7.49 11.17 1.56
C PRO A 52 -7.04 10.41 2.81
N GLN A 53 -7.00 9.08 2.76
CA GLN A 53 -6.57 8.26 3.89
C GLN A 53 -5.08 8.39 4.20
N LEU A 54 -4.26 8.70 3.19
CA LEU A 54 -2.82 8.94 3.36
C LEU A 54 -2.50 10.41 3.71
N SER A 55 -3.41 11.35 3.48
CA SER A 55 -3.18 12.78 3.77
C SER A 55 -3.01 13.06 5.28
N PHE A 56 -2.63 14.29 5.62
CA PHE A 56 -2.61 14.79 6.99
C PHE A 56 -3.78 15.74 7.29
N ASP A 57 -4.84 15.68 6.49
CA ASP A 57 -6.05 16.48 6.69
C ASP A 57 -6.82 15.96 7.91
N GLU A 58 -6.86 16.75 8.96
CA GLU A 58 -7.51 16.40 10.23
C GLU A 58 -9.04 16.25 10.12
N SER A 59 -9.65 16.76 9.04
CA SER A 59 -11.09 16.57 8.78
C SER A 59 -11.45 15.16 8.31
N VAL A 60 -10.44 14.35 7.92
CA VAL A 60 -10.62 12.98 7.44
C VAL A 60 -10.56 11.98 8.60
N ASP A 61 -11.51 11.05 8.66
CA ASP A 61 -11.44 9.88 9.55
C ASP A 61 -10.45 8.87 8.96
N HIS A 62 -9.16 9.05 9.26
CA HIS A 62 -8.08 8.24 8.69
C HIS A 62 -8.17 6.78 9.12
N LYS A 63 -8.05 5.90 8.15
CA LYS A 63 -8.07 4.44 8.31
C LYS A 63 -6.85 3.82 7.65
N GLY A 64 -6.48 2.64 8.07
CA GLY A 64 -5.56 1.82 7.30
C GLY A 64 -6.15 1.47 5.92
N ILE A 65 -5.31 1.12 4.96
CA ILE A 65 -5.73 0.79 3.58
C ILE A 65 -5.41 -0.66 3.29
N LEU A 66 -6.39 -1.39 2.77
CA LEU A 66 -6.21 -2.72 2.18
C LEU A 66 -6.44 -2.63 0.66
N ILE A 67 -5.39 -2.87 -0.10
CA ILE A 67 -5.46 -2.96 -1.56
C ILE A 67 -5.79 -4.40 -1.91
N VAL A 68 -7.01 -4.61 -2.40
CA VAL A 68 -7.60 -5.92 -2.67
C VAL A 68 -7.57 -6.22 -4.15
N GLY A 69 -7.05 -7.38 -4.54
CA GLY A 69 -7.07 -7.82 -5.94
C GLY A 69 -6.42 -9.18 -6.10
N ASN A 70 -6.81 -9.92 -7.11
CA ASN A 70 -6.24 -11.23 -7.41
C ASN A 70 -4.74 -11.14 -7.77
N TYR A 71 -4.08 -12.29 -7.85
CA TYR A 71 -2.70 -12.35 -8.32
C TYR A 71 -2.58 -11.71 -9.73
N GLY A 72 -1.52 -10.94 -9.94
CA GLY A 72 -1.28 -10.27 -11.24
C GLY A 72 -2.14 -9.03 -11.54
N THR A 73 -2.96 -8.54 -10.60
CA THR A 73 -3.77 -7.32 -10.81
C THR A 73 -3.01 -6.01 -10.65
N GLY A 74 -1.71 -6.04 -10.34
CA GLY A 74 -0.89 -4.83 -10.18
C GLY A 74 -0.89 -4.22 -8.77
N LYS A 75 -1.29 -4.97 -7.73
CA LYS A 75 -1.29 -4.48 -6.32
C LYS A 75 0.08 -3.97 -5.90
N SER A 76 1.12 -4.81 -6.03
CA SER A 76 2.48 -4.47 -5.62
C SER A 76 2.99 -3.26 -6.41
N HIS A 77 2.63 -3.13 -7.69
CA HIS A 77 2.96 -1.97 -8.51
C HIS A 77 2.27 -0.70 -8.00
N LEU A 78 0.95 -0.75 -7.73
CA LEU A 78 0.23 0.39 -7.15
C LEU A 78 0.82 0.81 -5.81
N MET A 79 1.08 -0.15 -4.90
CA MET A 79 1.68 0.13 -3.60
C MET A 79 3.08 0.73 -3.74
N SER A 80 3.90 0.25 -4.69
CA SER A 80 5.20 0.82 -5.00
C SER A 80 5.09 2.28 -5.45
N VAL A 81 4.21 2.58 -6.41
CA VAL A 81 4.00 3.93 -6.93
C VAL A 81 3.50 4.89 -5.84
N LEU A 82 2.49 4.50 -5.07
CA LEU A 82 1.97 5.31 -3.96
C LEU A 82 3.05 5.60 -2.92
N SER A 83 3.84 4.59 -2.58
CA SER A 83 4.91 4.70 -1.61
C SER A 83 6.05 5.60 -2.08
N LEU A 84 6.42 5.53 -3.38
CA LEU A 84 7.44 6.39 -3.98
C LEU A 84 7.00 7.85 -3.99
N VAL A 85 5.77 8.14 -4.41
CA VAL A 85 5.21 9.50 -4.38
C VAL A 85 5.14 10.04 -2.95
N ALA A 86 4.73 9.22 -1.99
CA ALA A 86 4.68 9.62 -0.59
C ALA A 86 6.07 9.94 0.00
N GLU A 87 7.12 9.29 -0.48
CA GLU A 87 8.51 9.45 -0.03
C GLU A 87 9.22 10.63 -0.70
N ASP A 88 9.02 10.82 -2.00
CA ASP A 88 9.68 11.88 -2.80
C ASP A 88 8.67 12.57 -3.74
N ALA A 89 8.52 13.87 -3.55
CA ALA A 89 7.58 14.71 -4.32
C ALA A 89 7.88 14.75 -5.83
N THR A 90 9.10 14.44 -6.26
CA THR A 90 9.47 14.45 -7.68
C THR A 90 8.70 13.42 -8.48
N TYR A 91 8.33 12.30 -7.87
CA TYR A 91 7.55 11.24 -8.52
C TYR A 91 6.10 11.62 -8.84
N ALA A 92 5.51 12.57 -8.11
CA ALA A 92 4.15 13.01 -8.37
C ALA A 92 3.98 13.60 -9.80
N SER A 93 4.99 14.34 -10.26
CA SER A 93 4.99 14.93 -11.61
C SER A 93 5.23 13.91 -12.74
N MET A 94 5.66 12.69 -12.41
CA MET A 94 5.91 11.62 -13.37
C MET A 94 4.69 10.74 -13.61
N LEU A 95 3.62 10.93 -12.83
CA LEU A 95 2.37 10.19 -13.02
C LEU A 95 1.68 10.62 -14.30
N HIS A 96 1.35 9.66 -15.17
CA HIS A 96 0.74 9.94 -16.47
C HIS A 96 -0.70 10.46 -16.37
N HIS A 97 -1.44 10.10 -15.31
CA HIS A 97 -2.85 10.49 -15.15
C HIS A 97 -2.97 11.83 -14.40
N PRO A 98 -3.44 12.93 -15.06
CA PRO A 98 -3.36 14.28 -14.50
C PRO A 98 -4.16 14.43 -13.19
N LYS A 99 -5.36 13.83 -13.09
CA LYS A 99 -6.17 13.87 -11.86
C LYS A 99 -5.47 13.19 -10.67
N VAL A 100 -4.71 12.09 -10.95
CA VAL A 100 -3.96 11.40 -9.91
C VAL A 100 -2.72 12.19 -9.52
N ALA A 101 -2.01 12.80 -10.48
CA ALA A 101 -0.87 13.66 -10.20
C ALA A 101 -1.28 14.87 -9.33
N GLU A 102 -2.42 15.50 -9.63
CA GLU A 102 -2.99 16.58 -8.82
C GLU A 102 -3.33 16.11 -7.40
N ALA A 103 -4.11 15.03 -7.28
CA ALA A 103 -4.49 14.48 -5.97
C ALA A 103 -3.27 14.05 -5.14
N ALA A 104 -2.27 13.43 -5.79
CA ALA A 104 -1.06 12.95 -5.16
C ALA A 104 -0.21 14.05 -4.51
N SER A 105 -0.37 15.31 -4.91
CA SER A 105 0.28 16.46 -4.27
C SER A 105 -0.03 16.56 -2.76
N ALA A 106 -1.18 16.04 -2.34
CA ALA A 106 -1.57 16.02 -0.93
C ALA A 106 -0.68 15.13 -0.04
N ILE A 107 0.03 14.16 -0.63
CA ILE A 107 0.89 13.21 0.09
C ILE A 107 2.36 13.26 -0.35
N ALA A 108 2.67 13.94 -1.45
CA ALA A 108 3.97 13.94 -2.10
C ALA A 108 5.10 14.41 -1.17
N GLY A 109 6.11 13.56 -0.93
CA GLY A 109 7.27 13.84 -0.09
C GLY A 109 6.97 13.97 1.42
N LYS A 110 5.77 13.61 1.85
CA LYS A 110 5.32 13.82 3.25
C LYS A 110 5.65 12.66 4.18
N PHE A 111 6.23 11.57 3.68
CA PHE A 111 6.48 10.38 4.49
C PHE A 111 7.92 9.89 4.42
N LYS A 112 8.39 9.32 5.50
CA LYS A 112 9.41 8.28 5.46
C LYS A 112 8.69 6.95 5.29
N VAL A 113 9.11 6.16 4.31
CA VAL A 113 8.39 4.95 3.90
C VAL A 113 9.17 3.70 4.28
N HIS A 114 8.50 2.78 4.95
CA HIS A 114 9.02 1.43 5.22
C HIS A 114 8.21 0.39 4.44
N ARG A 115 8.88 -0.32 3.53
CA ARG A 115 8.29 -1.36 2.68
C ARG A 115 8.76 -2.71 3.20
N ILE A 116 7.81 -3.60 3.49
CA ILE A 116 8.10 -4.95 4.00
C ILE A 116 7.25 -6.00 3.29
N GLU A 117 7.80 -7.20 3.17
CA GLU A 117 7.09 -8.42 2.79
C GLU A 117 7.04 -9.32 4.03
N ILE A 118 5.85 -9.82 4.36
CA ILE A 118 5.68 -10.65 5.56
C ILE A 118 5.65 -12.12 5.16
N SER A 119 6.61 -12.89 5.67
CA SER A 119 6.70 -14.34 5.45
C SER A 119 6.98 -15.15 6.71
N SER A 120 7.02 -14.50 7.89
CA SER A 120 7.45 -15.11 9.16
C SER A 120 6.31 -15.80 9.90
N GLN A 121 6.67 -16.78 10.74
CA GLN A 121 5.76 -17.40 11.73
C GLN A 121 5.64 -16.61 13.04
N MET A 122 6.36 -15.51 13.19
CA MET A 122 6.28 -14.61 14.34
C MET A 122 4.90 -13.92 14.42
N SER A 123 4.55 -13.36 15.57
CA SER A 123 3.34 -12.55 15.70
C SER A 123 3.42 -11.29 14.82
N LEU A 124 2.27 -10.81 14.33
CA LEU A 124 2.23 -9.57 13.56
C LEU A 124 2.83 -8.39 14.33
N ARG A 125 2.56 -8.35 15.64
CA ARG A 125 3.13 -7.33 16.52
C ARG A 125 4.67 -7.35 16.49
N ASP A 126 5.26 -8.52 16.71
CA ASP A 126 6.73 -8.62 16.80
C ASP A 126 7.39 -8.31 15.46
N ILE A 127 6.80 -8.76 14.35
CA ILE A 127 7.29 -8.40 13.02
C ILE A 127 7.27 -6.88 12.82
N VAL A 128 6.12 -6.26 13.04
CA VAL A 128 5.93 -4.82 12.77
C VAL A 128 6.79 -3.96 13.68
N THR A 129 6.84 -4.27 14.99
CA THR A 129 7.64 -3.49 15.94
C THR A 129 9.14 -3.61 15.66
N GLN A 130 9.64 -4.81 15.40
CA GLN A 130 11.03 -5.03 15.03
C GLN A 130 11.40 -4.31 13.73
N GLN A 131 10.56 -4.38 12.72
CA GLN A 131 10.79 -3.70 11.45
C GLN A 131 10.76 -2.18 11.60
N LEU A 132 9.88 -1.65 12.43
CA LEU A 132 9.84 -0.22 12.73
C LEU A 132 11.06 0.25 13.52
N GLU A 133 11.58 -0.53 14.47
CA GLU A 133 12.82 -0.20 15.20
C GLU A 133 14.01 -0.08 14.23
N ILE A 134 14.19 -1.07 13.34
CA ILE A 134 15.25 -1.04 12.30
C ILE A 134 15.07 0.17 11.38
N PHE A 135 13.84 0.47 10.99
CA PHE A 135 13.52 1.61 10.15
C PHE A 135 13.83 2.94 10.84
N LEU A 136 13.45 3.10 12.10
CA LEU A 136 13.68 4.30 12.89
C LEU A 136 15.18 4.57 13.08
N GLU A 137 15.95 3.54 13.44
CA GLU A 137 17.40 3.63 13.58
C GLU A 137 18.06 4.11 12.28
N LYS A 138 17.65 3.55 11.12
CA LYS A 138 18.12 4.00 9.79
C LYS A 138 17.83 5.47 9.52
N HIS A 139 16.79 6.04 10.14
CA HIS A 139 16.40 7.44 9.98
C HIS A 139 16.87 8.33 11.15
N GLY A 140 17.79 7.84 11.99
CA GLY A 140 18.39 8.61 13.07
C GLY A 140 17.48 8.77 14.30
N VAL A 141 16.42 7.96 14.42
CA VAL A 141 15.50 7.97 15.56
C VAL A 141 15.80 6.79 16.46
N THR A 142 16.15 7.05 17.71
CA THR A 142 16.39 6.01 18.72
C THR A 142 15.08 5.74 19.47
N PHE A 143 14.50 4.58 19.24
CA PHE A 143 13.28 4.13 19.93
C PHE A 143 13.24 2.60 19.96
N SER A 144 12.73 2.03 21.05
CA SER A 144 12.49 0.59 21.18
C SER A 144 11.11 0.34 21.76
N PHE A 145 10.35 -0.53 21.12
CA PHE A 145 9.03 -0.93 21.61
C PHE A 145 9.16 -1.75 22.90
N PRO A 146 8.28 -1.53 23.89
CA PRO A 146 8.26 -2.36 25.07
C PRO A 146 7.91 -3.82 24.71
N PRO A 147 8.47 -4.81 25.44
CA PRO A 147 8.14 -6.23 25.25
C PRO A 147 6.64 -6.49 25.37
N ALA A 148 6.12 -7.48 24.63
CA ALA A 148 4.69 -7.77 24.55
C ALA A 148 4.02 -8.03 25.90
N ASP A 149 4.74 -8.64 26.84
CA ASP A 149 4.26 -8.95 28.19
C ASP A 149 4.14 -7.71 29.11
N LYS A 150 4.70 -6.57 28.73
CA LYS A 150 4.63 -5.30 29.44
C LYS A 150 3.67 -4.29 28.82
N VAL A 151 3.06 -4.61 27.70
CA VAL A 151 2.17 -3.71 26.96
C VAL A 151 0.71 -4.01 27.25
N ILE A 152 -0.03 -3.04 27.78
CA ILE A 152 -1.48 -3.13 27.98
C ILE A 152 -2.21 -2.87 26.65
N ASN A 153 -1.78 -1.88 25.89
CA ASN A 153 -2.18 -1.63 24.51
C ASN A 153 -1.00 -1.03 23.72
N ASN A 154 -0.96 -1.30 22.41
CA ASN A 154 0.14 -0.82 21.58
C ASN A 154 -0.01 0.66 21.21
N LYS A 155 -1.18 1.27 21.37
CA LYS A 155 -1.44 2.66 20.98
C LYS A 155 -0.47 3.63 21.67
N ALA A 156 -0.27 3.50 22.99
CA ALA A 156 0.66 4.34 23.73
C ALA A 156 2.11 4.19 23.21
N ALA A 157 2.54 2.97 22.92
CA ALA A 157 3.87 2.74 22.34
C ALA A 157 4.04 3.38 20.95
N PHE A 158 2.99 3.37 20.12
CA PHE A 158 3.01 4.09 18.85
C PHE A 158 2.97 5.61 19.02
N GLU A 159 2.28 6.14 20.03
CA GLU A 159 2.30 7.56 20.36
C GLU A 159 3.71 8.01 20.78
N GLU A 160 4.39 7.26 21.63
CA GLU A 160 5.77 7.51 22.03
C GLU A 160 6.74 7.40 20.84
N MET A 161 6.60 6.37 20.01
CA MET A 161 7.38 6.19 18.79
C MET A 161 7.23 7.40 17.86
N MET A 162 6.00 7.83 17.59
CA MET A 162 5.74 8.96 16.70
C MET A 162 6.17 10.30 17.30
N ALA A 163 6.17 10.44 18.63
CA ALA A 163 6.75 11.62 19.30
C ALA A 163 8.28 11.66 19.09
N ALA A 164 8.98 10.54 19.31
CA ALA A 164 10.41 10.45 19.04
C ALA A 164 10.75 10.68 17.55
N PHE A 165 9.92 10.14 16.64
CA PHE A 165 10.07 10.37 15.20
C PHE A 165 9.90 11.85 14.84
N ALA A 166 8.91 12.53 15.40
CA ALA A 166 8.62 13.94 15.12
C ALA A 166 9.72 14.90 15.60
N GLU A 167 10.50 14.54 16.62
CA GLU A 167 11.67 15.32 17.05
C GLU A 167 12.73 15.41 15.95
N VAL A 168 12.91 14.34 15.16
CA VAL A 168 13.90 14.28 14.08
C VAL A 168 13.29 14.71 12.73
N HIS A 169 12.03 14.35 12.51
CA HIS A 169 11.29 14.57 11.24
C HIS A 169 9.96 15.31 11.46
N PRO A 170 9.95 16.59 11.88
CA PRO A 170 8.75 17.30 12.38
C PRO A 170 7.64 17.47 11.33
N ASN A 171 7.99 17.49 10.04
CA ASN A 171 7.04 17.71 8.95
C ASN A 171 6.65 16.43 8.19
N GLN A 172 7.14 15.28 8.61
CA GLN A 172 6.90 14.01 7.93
C GLN A 172 6.11 13.05 8.81
N GLY A 173 5.49 12.06 8.17
CA GLY A 173 4.90 10.90 8.84
C GLY A 173 5.66 9.63 8.50
N VAL A 174 5.22 8.53 9.09
CA VAL A 174 5.67 7.17 8.79
C VAL A 174 4.60 6.47 7.97
N LEU A 175 4.98 5.91 6.82
CA LEU A 175 4.13 5.06 6.00
C LEU A 175 4.70 3.64 5.99
N LEU A 176 3.97 2.71 6.59
CA LEU A 176 4.27 1.28 6.55
C LEU A 176 3.48 0.62 5.42
N VAL A 177 4.18 0.03 4.46
CA VAL A 177 3.61 -0.68 3.31
C VAL A 177 3.97 -2.16 3.40
N VAL A 178 2.95 -3.02 3.38
CA VAL A 178 3.09 -4.45 3.63
C VAL A 178 2.54 -5.25 2.46
N ASP A 179 3.37 -6.09 1.85
CA ASP A 179 2.91 -7.06 0.85
C ASP A 179 2.83 -8.48 1.43
N GLU A 180 2.19 -9.38 0.70
CA GLU A 180 1.93 -10.78 1.07
C GLU A 180 1.15 -10.96 2.40
N PHE A 181 0.41 -9.92 2.80
CA PHE A 181 -0.28 -9.87 4.10
C PHE A 181 -1.33 -10.96 4.28
N LEU A 182 -2.06 -11.32 3.20
CA LEU A 182 -3.08 -12.37 3.29
C LEU A 182 -2.45 -13.75 3.52
N GLU A 183 -1.33 -14.07 2.85
CA GLU A 183 -0.64 -15.35 3.04
C GLU A 183 -0.13 -15.49 4.48
N TYR A 184 0.36 -14.40 5.05
CA TYR A 184 0.68 -14.36 6.47
C TYR A 184 -0.52 -14.73 7.34
N LEU A 185 -1.67 -14.05 7.19
CA LEU A 185 -2.88 -14.33 7.99
C LEU A 185 -3.37 -15.77 7.81
N ARG A 186 -3.25 -16.33 6.59
CA ARG A 186 -3.62 -17.72 6.30
C ARG A 186 -2.73 -18.74 6.98
N SER A 187 -1.48 -18.41 7.25
CA SER A 187 -0.53 -19.28 7.92
C SER A 187 -0.72 -19.34 9.44
N ARG A 188 -1.50 -18.39 10.01
CA ARG A 188 -1.68 -18.28 11.46
C ARG A 188 -2.67 -19.30 12.02
N ARG A 189 -2.41 -19.76 13.23
CA ARG A 189 -3.35 -20.59 13.99
C ARG A 189 -4.44 -19.71 14.61
N ASP A 190 -5.59 -20.30 14.92
CA ASP A 190 -6.79 -19.57 15.36
C ASP A 190 -6.54 -18.59 16.51
N HIS A 191 -5.86 -19.04 17.56
CA HIS A 191 -5.55 -18.18 18.71
C HIS A 191 -4.61 -17.03 18.34
N ASP A 192 -3.54 -17.34 17.61
CA ASP A 192 -2.56 -16.35 17.17
C ASP A 192 -3.19 -15.35 16.21
N LEU A 193 -4.07 -15.82 15.32
CA LEU A 193 -4.80 -14.98 14.38
C LEU A 193 -5.68 -13.93 15.11
N VAL A 194 -6.34 -14.31 16.21
CA VAL A 194 -7.13 -13.36 17.01
C VAL A 194 -6.26 -12.26 17.60
N LEU A 195 -5.07 -12.60 18.09
CA LEU A 195 -4.10 -11.62 18.61
C LEU A 195 -3.58 -10.69 17.51
N ASP A 196 -3.24 -11.25 16.35
CA ASP A 196 -2.78 -10.49 15.19
C ASP A 196 -3.87 -9.54 14.65
N LEU A 197 -5.14 -9.99 14.61
CA LEU A 197 -6.27 -9.14 14.25
C LEU A 197 -6.53 -8.03 15.28
N SER A 198 -6.31 -8.30 16.57
CA SER A 198 -6.41 -7.28 17.61
C SER A 198 -5.33 -6.21 17.42
N PHE A 199 -4.09 -6.62 17.16
CA PHE A 199 -2.99 -5.70 16.88
C PHE A 199 -3.24 -4.90 15.59
N LEU A 200 -3.75 -5.54 14.54
CA LEU A 200 -4.12 -4.86 13.29
C LEU A 200 -5.19 -3.79 13.52
N ARG A 201 -6.18 -4.06 14.36
CA ARG A 201 -7.19 -3.05 14.75
C ARG A 201 -6.53 -1.86 15.45
N GLU A 202 -5.57 -2.09 16.34
CA GLU A 202 -4.85 -1.01 17.02
C GLU A 202 -4.03 -0.18 16.04
N ILE A 203 -3.39 -0.79 15.02
CA ILE A 203 -2.74 -0.07 13.90
C ILE A 203 -3.73 0.86 13.19
N GLY A 204 -4.94 0.37 12.89
CA GLY A 204 -5.97 1.20 12.28
C GLY A 204 -6.40 2.38 13.17
N GLU A 205 -6.47 2.18 14.49
CA GLU A 205 -6.77 3.25 15.44
C GLU A 205 -5.63 4.29 15.56
N VAL A 206 -4.39 3.84 15.51
CA VAL A 206 -3.19 4.70 15.47
C VAL A 206 -3.20 5.61 14.24
N SER A 207 -3.58 5.08 13.08
CA SER A 207 -3.67 5.83 11.82
C SER A 207 -4.64 7.03 11.90
N LYS A 208 -5.64 6.97 12.79
CA LYS A 208 -6.62 8.04 12.97
C LYS A 208 -6.05 9.30 13.64
N HIS A 209 -5.13 9.11 14.58
CA HIS A 209 -4.69 10.18 15.48
C HIS A 209 -3.24 10.63 15.27
N LEU A 210 -2.43 9.78 14.63
CA LEU A 210 -1.01 10.02 14.43
C LEU A 210 -0.70 10.18 12.93
N ARG A 211 0.45 10.79 12.61
CA ARG A 211 0.98 10.80 11.23
C ARG A 211 1.64 9.48 10.85
N PHE A 212 1.00 8.39 11.28
CA PHE A 212 1.34 7.03 10.91
C PHE A 212 0.28 6.49 9.94
N ARG A 213 0.70 5.91 8.83
CA ARG A 213 -0.20 5.32 7.84
C ARG A 213 0.21 3.89 7.54
N PHE A 214 -0.80 3.06 7.28
CA PHE A 214 -0.62 1.64 6.98
C PHE A 214 -1.34 1.27 5.69
N VAL A 215 -0.61 0.62 4.77
CA VAL A 215 -1.14 0.08 3.51
C VAL A 215 -0.73 -1.38 3.41
N ALA A 216 -1.67 -2.27 3.12
CA ALA A 216 -1.36 -3.67 2.89
C ALA A 216 -2.01 -4.22 1.62
N GLY A 217 -1.26 -5.06 0.90
CA GLY A 217 -1.73 -5.83 -0.25
C GLY A 217 -2.38 -7.14 0.17
N VAL A 218 -3.60 -7.39 -0.30
CA VAL A 218 -4.33 -8.64 -0.05
C VAL A 218 -4.89 -9.21 -1.34
N GLN A 219 -4.89 -10.54 -1.47
CA GLN A 219 -5.30 -11.19 -2.72
C GLN A 219 -6.82 -11.34 -2.86
N GLU A 220 -7.56 -11.32 -1.76
CA GLU A 220 -9.03 -11.38 -1.74
C GLU A 220 -9.59 -10.51 -0.62
N ALA A 221 -10.89 -10.27 -0.64
CA ALA A 221 -11.58 -9.58 0.46
C ALA A 221 -11.53 -10.46 1.73
N ILE A 222 -10.63 -10.12 2.65
CA ILE A 222 -10.42 -10.88 3.91
C ILE A 222 -11.72 -11.00 4.69
N PHE A 223 -12.53 -9.94 4.71
CA PHE A 223 -13.71 -9.82 5.55
C PHE A 223 -14.89 -10.70 5.09
N ASP A 224 -14.88 -11.11 3.83
CA ASP A 224 -15.96 -11.92 3.23
C ASP A 224 -15.52 -13.37 2.97
N SER A 225 -14.29 -13.73 3.37
CA SER A 225 -13.74 -15.06 3.17
C SER A 225 -14.30 -16.07 4.18
N SER A 226 -14.84 -17.19 3.66
CA SER A 226 -15.35 -18.30 4.49
C SER A 226 -14.27 -18.91 5.41
N ARG A 227 -13.01 -18.82 5.02
CA ARG A 227 -11.88 -19.32 5.83
C ARG A 227 -11.75 -18.64 7.18
N PHE A 228 -12.16 -17.39 7.29
CA PHE A 228 -12.05 -16.60 8.52
C PHE A 228 -13.36 -16.48 9.29
N GLN A 229 -14.36 -17.30 8.98
CA GLN A 229 -15.67 -17.26 9.68
C GLN A 229 -15.56 -17.49 11.18
N HIS A 230 -14.61 -18.34 11.63
CA HIS A 230 -14.37 -18.62 13.03
C HIS A 230 -13.83 -17.42 13.84
N VAL A 231 -13.32 -16.38 13.17
CA VAL A 231 -12.84 -15.11 13.76
C VAL A 231 -13.65 -13.90 13.27
N ALA A 232 -14.87 -14.12 12.78
CA ALA A 232 -15.71 -13.10 12.15
C ALA A 232 -15.90 -11.83 13.01
N ASP A 233 -16.06 -11.98 14.33
CA ASP A 233 -16.21 -10.83 15.23
C ASP A 233 -14.94 -9.99 15.34
N SER A 234 -13.78 -10.62 15.36
CA SER A 234 -12.48 -9.92 15.34
C SER A 234 -12.28 -9.21 14.02
N LEU A 235 -12.60 -9.87 12.90
CA LEU A 235 -12.54 -9.28 11.56
C LEU A 235 -13.48 -8.08 11.40
N ARG A 236 -14.70 -8.15 11.93
CA ARG A 236 -15.65 -7.01 11.88
C ARG A 236 -15.06 -5.77 12.54
N ARG A 237 -14.42 -5.92 13.69
CA ARG A 237 -13.75 -4.83 14.40
C ARG A 237 -12.58 -4.24 13.61
N VAL A 238 -11.86 -5.06 12.86
CA VAL A 238 -10.80 -4.61 11.94
C VAL A 238 -11.41 -3.87 10.76
N LYS A 239 -12.48 -4.40 10.16
CA LYS A 239 -13.14 -3.80 8.97
C LYS A 239 -13.47 -2.34 9.16
N ASP A 240 -13.94 -1.94 10.34
CA ASP A 240 -14.30 -0.56 10.64
C ASP A 240 -13.09 0.40 10.66
N ARG A 241 -11.88 -0.14 10.79
CA ARG A 241 -10.61 0.60 10.86
C ARG A 241 -9.81 0.60 9.56
N PHE A 242 -10.34 -0.04 8.50
CA PHE A 242 -9.66 -0.17 7.22
C PHE A 242 -10.58 0.18 6.04
N THR A 243 -10.02 0.92 5.09
CA THR A 243 -10.64 1.14 3.79
C THR A 243 -10.15 0.07 2.81
N GLN A 244 -11.07 -0.64 2.18
CA GLN A 244 -10.76 -1.62 1.14
C GLN A 244 -10.85 -0.96 -0.23
N VAL A 245 -9.79 -1.07 -1.02
CA VAL A 245 -9.73 -0.57 -2.39
C VAL A 245 -9.55 -1.74 -3.33
N LEU A 246 -10.58 -2.02 -4.13
CA LEU A 246 -10.58 -3.13 -5.07
C LEU A 246 -9.85 -2.76 -6.38
N LEU A 247 -8.93 -3.63 -6.81
CA LEU A 247 -8.38 -3.63 -8.17
C LEU A 247 -9.23 -4.57 -9.03
N ALA A 248 -9.99 -3.99 -9.95
CA ALA A 248 -10.90 -4.76 -10.80
C ALA A 248 -10.17 -5.42 -11.97
N ARG A 249 -10.73 -6.52 -12.49
CA ARG A 249 -10.19 -7.16 -13.72
C ARG A 249 -10.24 -6.24 -14.93
N GLN A 250 -11.17 -5.31 -14.98
CA GLN A 250 -11.28 -4.31 -16.05
C GLN A 250 -10.05 -3.42 -16.12
N ASP A 251 -9.46 -3.07 -14.98
CA ASP A 251 -8.21 -2.29 -14.93
C ASP A 251 -7.05 -3.05 -15.59
N VAL A 252 -7.00 -4.38 -15.42
CA VAL A 252 -5.97 -5.22 -16.06
C VAL A 252 -6.12 -5.20 -17.58
N SER A 253 -7.35 -5.31 -18.08
CA SER A 253 -7.62 -5.26 -19.53
C SER A 253 -7.20 -3.92 -20.14
N PHE A 254 -7.47 -2.82 -19.43
CA PHE A 254 -7.05 -1.48 -19.83
C PHE A 254 -5.51 -1.37 -19.85
N VAL A 255 -4.83 -1.83 -18.79
CA VAL A 255 -3.36 -1.82 -18.71
C VAL A 255 -2.72 -2.63 -19.85
N VAL A 256 -3.30 -3.80 -20.18
CA VAL A 256 -2.82 -4.63 -21.29
C VAL A 256 -2.98 -3.90 -22.61
N ALA A 257 -4.14 -3.29 -22.85
CA ALA A 257 -4.39 -2.53 -24.09
C ALA A 257 -3.43 -1.35 -24.23
N GLU A 258 -3.24 -0.55 -23.16
CA GLU A 258 -2.34 0.61 -23.16
C GLU A 258 -0.87 0.24 -23.37
N ARG A 259 -0.44 -0.92 -22.87
CA ARG A 259 0.95 -1.38 -23.00
C ARG A 259 1.25 -2.07 -24.32
N LEU A 260 0.24 -2.69 -24.96
CA LEU A 260 0.44 -3.49 -26.16
C LEU A 260 0.09 -2.74 -27.46
N LEU A 261 -0.70 -1.65 -27.38
CA LEU A 261 -1.17 -0.94 -28.57
C LEU A 261 -0.44 0.40 -28.71
N GLU A 262 0.08 0.66 -29.90
CA GLU A 262 0.59 1.99 -30.25
C GLU A 262 -0.54 3.03 -30.19
N ALA A 263 -0.19 4.26 -29.78
CA ALA A 263 -1.14 5.37 -29.64
C ALA A 263 -2.00 5.65 -30.89
N GLY A 264 -1.52 5.31 -32.08
CA GLY A 264 -2.24 5.45 -33.35
C GLY A 264 -3.35 4.43 -33.57
N CYS A 265 -3.34 3.29 -32.86
CA CYS A 265 -4.36 2.23 -33.01
C CYS A 265 -5.55 2.39 -32.07
N ARG A 266 -5.47 3.26 -31.08
CA ARG A 266 -6.54 3.52 -30.09
C ARG A 266 -7.83 4.06 -30.71
N VAL A 267 -7.72 4.72 -31.86
CA VAL A 267 -8.86 5.34 -32.58
C VAL A 267 -9.71 4.31 -33.32
N LEU A 268 -9.24 3.07 -33.49
CA LEU A 268 -9.88 2.06 -34.33
C LEU A 268 -10.66 0.98 -33.55
N MET A 269 -10.67 0.99 -32.23
CA MET A 269 -11.48 0.06 -31.43
C MET A 269 -12.54 0.83 -30.64
N PRO A 270 -13.81 0.83 -31.09
CA PRO A 270 -14.91 1.28 -30.24
C PRO A 270 -15.16 0.18 -29.19
N TRP A 271 -15.03 0.56 -27.94
CA TRP A 271 -15.42 -0.24 -26.77
C TRP A 271 -16.94 -0.21 -26.59
#